data_c5da6df5b6c37d524304053bb465cad6
#
_entry.id   c5da6df5b6c37d524304053bb465cad6
#
_cell.length_a   1.000
_cell.length_b   1.000
_cell.length_c   1.000
_cell.angle_alpha   90.00
_cell.angle_beta   90.00
_cell.angle_gamma   90.00
#
_symmetry.space_group_name_H-M   'P 1'
#
loop_
_entity.id
_entity.type
_entity.pdbx_description
1 polymer ?
#
loop_
_entity_poly.entity_id
_entity_poly.type
_entity_poly.pdbx_seq_one_letter_code
_entity_poly.pdbx_strand_id
1 'polypeptide(L)'
;MKSVFLFLLTTGISINVFAQNADSVAFRKIFDEIMLNGDAYDQLHDLCKNVGHRLSGSPQADMAVRWGEAEMKAAGFDKVWLQEVMVPHWERGQKEYGELLGYGQFEILALGGSIATPDAGITAQVVEVSDFEEMKKLGADFIKGKIVFFNHIFPQNVIGGFDGYGEAGPYRWYGPEEASKMGAIASITRSVSSAHDEYAHTGSTGFRHGGEPIPCVAISTMGADELSAALKKDPAAKFKMILNCKKFPDVKSYNVIGEITGSEFPNEIIVVGGHLDSWDVGEGAHDDGAGCVQSMEVIRALKAAGLKPKRTIRCILFMNEENGNMGGKTYGEYVKNNKTEKHIAALESDAGGFSPRGISIDSVFQYNTKALSAIKPLFLTYGVYDFSVGHGGTDIGPMGEAGTLLFGLRPDSQRYMDLHHTANDTFDKVNKRELHMGASVMAMYCWWLSEYGVK
;
A
#
# COMPACT_ATOMS: atom_id res chain seq x y z
N MET A 1 -31.85 28.02 43.19
CA MET A 1 -31.50 27.76 41.78
C MET A 1 -30.00 27.71 41.49
N LYS A 2 -29.10 28.33 42.26
CA LYS A 2 -27.64 28.27 42.02
C LYS A 2 -26.99 26.95 42.44
N SER A 3 -27.55 26.20 43.40
CA SER A 3 -26.95 24.94 43.91
C SER A 3 -27.19 23.73 43.00
N VAL A 4 -28.25 23.73 42.15
CA VAL A 4 -28.59 22.64 41.23
C VAL A 4 -27.65 22.66 40.01
N PHE A 5 -27.19 23.85 39.57
CA PHE A 5 -26.28 23.98 38.43
C PHE A 5 -24.84 23.50 38.75
N LEU A 6 -24.42 23.66 40.00
CA LEU A 6 -23.07 23.21 40.43
C LEU A 6 -23.00 21.69 40.55
N PHE A 7 -24.10 21.01 40.89
CA PHE A 7 -24.14 19.55 41.01
C PHE A 7 -24.16 18.83 39.65
N LEU A 8 -24.77 19.45 38.62
CA LEU A 8 -24.78 18.92 37.26
C LEU A 8 -23.40 19.06 36.55
N LEU A 9 -22.66 20.13 36.88
CA LEU A 9 -21.34 20.34 36.31
C LEU A 9 -20.29 19.34 36.87
N THR A 10 -20.40 18.99 38.16
CA THR A 10 -19.50 18.05 38.82
C THR A 10 -19.72 16.60 38.38
N THR A 11 -20.95 16.20 38.09
CA THR A 11 -21.27 14.85 37.59
C THR A 11 -20.81 14.65 36.13
N GLY A 12 -20.95 15.70 35.28
CA GLY A 12 -20.47 15.63 33.89
C GLY A 12 -18.95 15.51 33.75
N ILE A 13 -18.20 16.21 34.59
CA ILE A 13 -16.74 16.13 34.63
C ILE A 13 -16.24 14.74 35.12
N SER A 14 -16.96 14.18 36.13
CA SER A 14 -16.58 12.87 36.67
C SER A 14 -16.79 11.72 35.66
N ILE A 15 -17.83 11.77 34.83
CA ILE A 15 -18.10 10.76 33.81
C ILE A 15 -17.01 10.78 32.72
N ASN A 16 -16.59 11.94 32.28
CA ASN A 16 -15.51 12.07 31.29
C ASN A 16 -14.16 11.57 31.82
N VAL A 17 -13.85 11.85 33.09
CA VAL A 17 -12.60 11.35 33.72
C VAL A 17 -12.61 9.82 33.85
N PHE A 18 -13.75 9.20 34.16
CA PHE A 18 -13.86 7.75 34.25
C PHE A 18 -13.77 7.07 32.88
N ALA A 19 -14.40 7.60 31.84
CA ALA A 19 -14.31 7.07 30.48
C ALA A 19 -12.86 7.16 29.96
N GLN A 20 -12.23 8.30 30.11
CA GLN A 20 -10.84 8.53 29.70
C GLN A 20 -9.86 7.60 30.43
N ASN A 21 -10.11 7.30 31.70
CA ASN A 21 -9.30 6.36 32.47
C ASN A 21 -9.52 4.90 32.00
N ALA A 22 -10.73 4.52 31.64
CA ALA A 22 -11.04 3.18 31.10
C ALA A 22 -10.38 2.95 29.75
N ASP A 23 -10.39 3.93 28.85
CA ASP A 23 -9.72 3.86 27.56
C ASP A 23 -8.20 3.74 27.73
N SER A 24 -7.60 4.52 28.62
CA SER A 24 -6.16 4.44 28.92
C SER A 24 -5.76 3.06 29.44
N VAL A 25 -6.59 2.42 30.25
CA VAL A 25 -6.36 1.06 30.77
C VAL A 25 -6.48 0.04 29.64
N ALA A 26 -7.51 0.15 28.80
CA ALA A 26 -7.67 -0.75 27.66
C ALA A 26 -6.52 -0.59 26.64
N PHE A 27 -6.13 0.63 26.31
CA PHE A 27 -5.00 0.92 25.43
C PHE A 27 -3.70 0.33 25.96
N ARG A 28 -3.43 0.52 27.25
CA ARG A 28 -2.23 -0.06 27.89
C ARG A 28 -2.24 -1.58 27.80
N LYS A 29 -3.38 -2.21 28.04
CA LYS A 29 -3.54 -3.66 27.96
C LYS A 29 -3.32 -4.21 26.56
N ILE A 30 -3.86 -3.53 25.52
CA ILE A 30 -3.63 -3.86 24.12
C ILE A 30 -2.14 -3.73 23.77
N PHE A 31 -1.54 -2.60 24.13
CA PHE A 31 -0.14 -2.31 23.86
C PHE A 31 0.78 -3.34 24.49
N ASP A 32 0.58 -3.65 25.78
CA ASP A 32 1.40 -4.63 26.49
C ASP A 32 1.27 -6.02 25.86
N GLU A 33 0.06 -6.43 25.50
CA GLU A 33 -0.19 -7.72 24.86
C GLU A 33 0.58 -7.83 23.53
N ILE A 34 0.48 -6.84 22.65
CA ILE A 34 1.16 -6.86 21.35
C ILE A 34 2.67 -6.78 21.50
N MET A 35 3.16 -5.88 22.36
CA MET A 35 4.60 -5.68 22.51
C MET A 35 5.32 -6.85 23.18
N LEU A 36 4.65 -7.61 24.03
CA LEU A 36 5.23 -8.73 24.78
C LEU A 36 4.96 -10.10 24.13
N ASN A 37 3.80 -10.27 23.51
CA ASN A 37 3.28 -11.57 23.05
C ASN A 37 2.78 -11.54 21.61
N GLY A 38 3.05 -10.45 20.84
CA GLY A 38 2.54 -10.31 19.48
C GLY A 38 3.18 -11.29 18.51
N ASP A 39 2.36 -11.82 17.59
CA ASP A 39 2.75 -12.80 16.58
C ASP A 39 3.09 -12.19 15.23
N ALA A 40 2.76 -10.90 15.01
CA ALA A 40 2.87 -10.24 13.69
C ALA A 40 4.26 -10.38 13.04
N TYR A 41 5.35 -10.29 13.82
CA TYR A 41 6.70 -10.42 13.27
C TYR A 41 7.04 -11.83 12.79
N ASP A 42 6.61 -12.84 13.55
CA ASP A 42 6.85 -14.23 13.21
C ASP A 42 5.95 -14.68 12.03
N GLN A 43 4.71 -14.16 11.95
CA GLN A 43 3.82 -14.31 10.80
C GLN A 43 4.40 -13.65 9.53
N LEU A 44 4.96 -12.44 9.65
CA LEU A 44 5.62 -11.77 8.53
C LEU A 44 6.83 -12.56 8.04
N HIS A 45 7.63 -13.11 8.97
CA HIS A 45 8.74 -14.00 8.61
C HIS A 45 8.26 -15.19 7.79
N ASP A 46 7.19 -15.84 8.24
CA ASP A 46 6.62 -17.01 7.56
C ASP A 46 6.11 -16.65 6.16
N LEU A 47 5.36 -15.56 6.02
CA LEU A 47 4.90 -15.05 4.73
C LEU A 47 6.07 -14.75 3.78
N CYS A 48 7.08 -14.01 4.25
CA CYS A 48 8.23 -13.62 3.42
C CYS A 48 9.11 -14.82 3.02
N LYS A 49 9.35 -15.77 3.93
CA LYS A 49 10.33 -16.85 3.70
C LYS A 49 9.71 -18.12 3.10
N ASN A 50 8.43 -18.40 3.38
CA ASN A 50 7.78 -19.62 2.90
C ASN A 50 6.85 -19.37 1.70
N VAL A 51 6.35 -18.15 1.51
CA VAL A 51 5.58 -17.75 0.33
C VAL A 51 6.42 -16.85 -0.58
N GLY A 52 7.02 -15.79 -0.04
CA GLY A 52 7.84 -14.82 -0.78
C GLY A 52 7.00 -13.84 -1.61
N HIS A 53 7.56 -13.39 -2.75
CA HIS A 53 6.83 -12.54 -3.69
C HIS A 53 5.54 -13.23 -4.16
N ARG A 54 4.47 -12.45 -4.31
CA ARG A 54 3.13 -13.03 -4.45
C ARG A 54 2.19 -12.19 -5.30
N LEU A 55 2.68 -11.76 -6.49
CA LEU A 55 1.86 -10.97 -7.42
C LEU A 55 0.59 -11.74 -7.78
N SER A 56 -0.53 -11.02 -7.83
CA SER A 56 -1.84 -11.61 -8.10
C SER A 56 -1.84 -12.44 -9.39
N GLY A 57 -2.47 -13.61 -9.35
CA GLY A 57 -2.47 -14.59 -10.43
C GLY A 57 -1.33 -15.60 -10.39
N SER A 58 -0.33 -15.42 -9.53
CA SER A 58 0.79 -16.36 -9.35
C SER A 58 0.42 -17.51 -8.42
N PRO A 59 1.15 -18.66 -8.48
CA PRO A 59 1.02 -19.73 -7.50
C PRO A 59 1.31 -19.27 -6.07
N GLN A 60 2.20 -18.31 -5.89
CA GLN A 60 2.55 -17.74 -4.59
C GLN A 60 1.38 -16.92 -4.01
N ALA A 61 0.63 -16.19 -4.84
CA ALA A 61 -0.60 -15.52 -4.39
C ALA A 61 -1.63 -16.54 -3.85
N ASP A 62 -1.77 -17.70 -4.49
CA ASP A 62 -2.61 -18.79 -3.99
C ASP A 62 -2.09 -19.39 -2.67
N MET A 63 -0.77 -19.46 -2.50
CA MET A 63 -0.16 -19.87 -1.22
C MET A 63 -0.44 -18.85 -0.13
N ALA A 64 -0.33 -17.55 -0.44
CA ALA A 64 -0.62 -16.46 0.50
C ALA A 64 -2.10 -16.48 0.96
N VAL A 65 -3.04 -16.73 0.06
CA VAL A 65 -4.46 -16.89 0.42
C VAL A 65 -4.66 -18.02 1.44
N ARG A 66 -4.05 -19.19 1.20
CA ARG A 66 -4.13 -20.33 2.13
C ARG A 66 -3.44 -20.05 3.45
N TRP A 67 -2.30 -19.37 3.41
CA TRP A 67 -1.57 -18.91 4.58
C TRP A 67 -2.44 -17.99 5.43
N GLY A 68 -2.99 -16.91 4.86
CA GLY A 68 -3.82 -15.95 5.60
C GLY A 68 -5.06 -16.59 6.22
N GLU A 69 -5.73 -17.51 5.48
CA GLU A 69 -6.86 -18.27 6.02
C GLU A 69 -6.45 -19.15 7.22
N ALA A 70 -5.30 -19.82 7.15
CA ALA A 70 -4.78 -20.66 8.22
C ALA A 70 -4.39 -19.83 9.45
N GLU A 71 -3.68 -18.71 9.27
CA GLU A 71 -3.26 -17.81 10.36
C GLU A 71 -4.46 -17.21 11.10
N MET A 72 -5.49 -16.72 10.39
CA MET A 72 -6.70 -16.20 11.03
C MET A 72 -7.44 -17.28 11.83
N LYS A 73 -7.49 -18.53 11.32
CA LYS A 73 -8.08 -19.67 12.06
C LYS A 73 -7.26 -20.03 13.29
N ALA A 74 -5.94 -20.05 13.18
CA ALA A 74 -5.03 -20.37 14.29
C ALA A 74 -5.11 -19.31 15.40
N ALA A 75 -5.24 -18.01 15.02
CA ALA A 75 -5.45 -16.90 15.94
C ALA A 75 -6.86 -16.91 16.59
N GLY A 76 -7.71 -17.85 16.21
CA GLY A 76 -9.03 -18.07 16.82
C GLY A 76 -10.07 -17.02 16.46
N PHE A 77 -10.03 -16.45 15.26
CA PHE A 77 -11.07 -15.56 14.76
C PHE A 77 -12.45 -16.24 14.82
N ASP A 78 -13.51 -15.49 15.09
CA ASP A 78 -14.84 -16.06 15.27
C ASP A 78 -15.42 -16.63 13.96
N LYS A 79 -15.08 -15.98 12.84
CA LYS A 79 -15.40 -16.43 11.48
C LYS A 79 -14.21 -16.14 10.57
N VAL A 80 -13.96 -17.05 9.62
CA VAL A 80 -12.96 -16.89 8.54
C VAL A 80 -13.57 -17.45 7.26
N TRP A 81 -13.46 -16.68 6.17
CA TRP A 81 -13.95 -17.11 4.86
C TRP A 81 -13.17 -16.44 3.73
N LEU A 82 -13.31 -16.95 2.52
CA LEU A 82 -12.73 -16.45 1.31
C LEU A 82 -13.79 -15.76 0.46
N GLN A 83 -13.51 -14.54 -0.01
CA GLN A 83 -14.33 -13.85 -1.00
C GLN A 83 -13.67 -13.94 -2.37
N GLU A 84 -14.37 -14.52 -3.35
CA GLU A 84 -13.85 -14.68 -4.71
C GLU A 84 -13.59 -13.34 -5.38
N VAL A 85 -12.44 -13.23 -6.04
CA VAL A 85 -12.00 -12.04 -6.80
C VAL A 85 -11.41 -12.51 -8.13
N MET A 86 -11.82 -11.92 -9.24
CA MET A 86 -11.15 -12.11 -10.53
C MET A 86 -10.03 -11.11 -10.69
N VAL A 87 -8.82 -11.59 -10.92
CA VAL A 87 -7.61 -10.75 -10.93
C VAL A 87 -6.86 -10.88 -12.26
N PRO A 88 -6.18 -9.82 -12.73
CA PRO A 88 -5.26 -9.89 -13.86
C PRO A 88 -4.13 -10.89 -13.57
N HIS A 89 -3.70 -11.61 -14.62
CA HIS A 89 -2.53 -12.47 -14.57
C HIS A 89 -1.49 -11.95 -15.54
N TRP A 90 -0.40 -11.43 -15.01
CA TRP A 90 0.76 -10.94 -15.74
C TRP A 90 2.03 -11.54 -15.14
N GLU A 91 2.96 -11.95 -15.98
CA GLU A 91 4.25 -12.49 -15.59
C GLU A 91 5.38 -11.69 -16.25
N ARG A 92 6.39 -11.36 -15.48
CA ARG A 92 7.61 -10.68 -15.93
C ARG A 92 8.41 -11.55 -16.90
N GLY A 93 8.49 -12.85 -16.63
CA GLY A 93 9.26 -13.80 -17.39
C GLY A 93 10.73 -13.88 -16.95
N GLN A 94 11.62 -14.07 -17.91
CA GLN A 94 13.07 -14.16 -17.64
C GLN A 94 13.65 -12.78 -17.33
N LYS A 95 14.82 -12.75 -16.64
CA LYS A 95 15.54 -11.51 -16.32
C LYS A 95 15.72 -10.65 -17.58
N GLU A 96 15.44 -9.40 -17.42
CA GLU A 96 15.54 -8.38 -18.47
C GLU A 96 17.00 -8.13 -18.87
N TYR A 97 17.20 -7.71 -20.12
CA TYR A 97 18.49 -7.25 -20.59
C TYR A 97 18.39 -5.79 -21.03
N GLY A 98 19.30 -4.96 -20.53
CA GLY A 98 19.45 -3.56 -20.90
C GLY A 98 20.90 -3.21 -21.19
N GLU A 99 21.19 -2.55 -22.34
CA GLU A 99 22.53 -2.13 -22.73
C GLU A 99 22.49 -0.81 -23.50
N LEU A 100 23.25 0.18 -23.07
CA LEU A 100 23.57 1.33 -23.89
C LEU A 100 24.80 0.99 -24.75
N LEU A 101 24.62 0.89 -26.07
CA LEU A 101 25.64 0.41 -26.98
C LEU A 101 26.90 1.28 -26.93
N GLY A 102 28.03 0.65 -26.65
CA GLY A 102 29.33 1.30 -26.47
C GLY A 102 29.62 1.87 -25.08
N TYR A 103 28.67 1.74 -24.14
CA TYR A 103 28.81 2.22 -22.75
C TYR A 103 28.70 1.10 -21.71
N GLY A 104 27.87 0.08 -21.95
CA GLY A 104 27.73 -1.06 -21.05
C GLY A 104 26.29 -1.43 -20.72
N GLN A 105 26.16 -2.43 -19.83
CA GLN A 105 24.87 -2.94 -19.37
C GLN A 105 24.33 -2.11 -18.21
N PHE A 106 22.98 -2.05 -18.14
CA PHE A 106 22.23 -1.42 -17.07
C PHE A 106 21.25 -2.42 -16.48
N GLU A 107 21.12 -2.45 -15.17
CA GLU A 107 20.04 -3.16 -14.50
C GLU A 107 18.73 -2.42 -14.75
N ILE A 108 17.83 -3.10 -15.49
CA ILE A 108 16.48 -2.62 -15.77
C ILE A 108 15.47 -3.62 -15.26
N LEU A 109 14.28 -3.14 -14.94
CA LEU A 109 13.19 -3.94 -14.41
C LEU A 109 11.89 -3.58 -15.15
N ALA A 110 11.25 -4.54 -15.80
CA ALA A 110 10.01 -4.28 -16.51
C ALA A 110 8.95 -3.71 -15.56
N LEU A 111 8.20 -2.71 -16.00
CA LEU A 111 7.05 -2.21 -15.26
C LEU A 111 5.89 -3.20 -15.38
N GLY A 112 5.08 -3.29 -14.33
CA GLY A 112 3.90 -4.15 -14.31
C GLY A 112 2.89 -3.75 -15.39
N GLY A 113 2.53 -4.73 -16.23
CA GLY A 113 1.70 -4.50 -17.41
C GLY A 113 2.49 -4.20 -18.69
N SER A 114 3.83 -4.13 -18.65
CA SER A 114 4.68 -4.06 -19.83
C SER A 114 4.44 -5.26 -20.76
N ILE A 115 4.62 -5.04 -22.06
CA ILE A 115 4.66 -6.12 -23.05
C ILE A 115 6.09 -6.59 -23.32
N ALA A 116 6.21 -7.79 -23.90
CA ALA A 116 7.51 -8.31 -24.34
C ALA A 116 8.06 -7.50 -25.54
N THR A 117 9.38 -7.55 -25.70
CA THR A 117 10.03 -7.16 -26.97
C THR A 117 9.95 -8.33 -27.98
N PRO A 118 10.20 -8.10 -29.28
CA PRO A 118 10.61 -9.20 -30.16
C PRO A 118 11.82 -9.98 -29.61
N ASP A 119 12.01 -11.24 -29.96
CA ASP A 119 13.09 -12.10 -29.45
C ASP A 119 14.49 -11.49 -29.61
N ALA A 120 14.73 -10.74 -30.70
CA ALA A 120 15.99 -10.01 -30.93
C ALA A 120 16.16 -8.76 -30.06
N GLY A 121 15.11 -8.40 -29.32
CA GLY A 121 15.01 -7.16 -28.56
C GLY A 121 14.67 -5.94 -29.40
N ILE A 122 14.61 -4.79 -28.75
CA ILE A 122 14.48 -3.48 -29.37
C ILE A 122 15.80 -2.75 -29.22
N THR A 123 16.25 -2.07 -30.30
CA THR A 123 17.42 -1.21 -30.26
C THR A 123 17.08 0.12 -30.93
N ALA A 124 17.10 1.22 -30.18
CA ALA A 124 16.77 2.54 -30.71
C ALA A 124 17.52 3.65 -29.95
N GLN A 125 17.54 4.85 -30.57
CA GLN A 125 18.06 6.05 -29.91
C GLN A 125 17.21 6.38 -28.69
N VAL A 126 17.87 6.83 -27.62
CA VAL A 126 17.20 7.30 -26.39
C VAL A 126 16.99 8.80 -26.45
N VAL A 127 15.81 9.25 -26.03
CA VAL A 127 15.48 10.65 -25.79
C VAL A 127 15.18 10.82 -24.32
N GLU A 128 16.03 11.57 -23.62
CA GLU A 128 15.83 11.93 -22.24
C GLU A 128 14.88 13.13 -22.14
N VAL A 129 13.92 13.06 -21.21
CA VAL A 129 13.00 14.14 -20.83
C VAL A 129 12.83 14.18 -19.32
N SER A 130 12.72 15.38 -18.75
CA SER A 130 12.48 15.56 -17.31
C SER A 130 11.00 15.47 -16.94
N ASP A 131 10.12 15.83 -17.89
CA ASP A 131 8.67 15.90 -17.67
C ASP A 131 7.87 15.79 -18.99
N PHE A 132 6.54 15.73 -18.85
CA PHE A 132 5.62 15.64 -19.98
C PHE A 132 5.64 16.90 -20.87
N GLU A 133 5.90 18.07 -20.31
CA GLU A 133 5.94 19.32 -21.08
C GLU A 133 7.18 19.41 -21.96
N GLU A 134 8.32 18.91 -21.46
CA GLU A 134 9.53 18.81 -22.29
C GLU A 134 9.29 17.81 -23.42
N MET A 135 8.71 16.65 -23.14
CA MET A 135 8.38 15.66 -24.16
C MET A 135 7.45 16.24 -25.23
N LYS A 136 6.41 16.98 -24.84
CA LYS A 136 5.49 17.65 -25.78
C LYS A 136 6.19 18.69 -26.64
N LYS A 137 7.10 19.46 -26.08
CA LYS A 137 7.89 20.48 -26.83
C LYS A 137 8.78 19.85 -27.90
N LEU A 138 9.33 18.67 -27.66
CA LEU A 138 10.11 17.93 -28.66
C LEU A 138 9.25 17.51 -29.86
N GLY A 139 7.98 17.16 -29.62
CA GLY A 139 7.00 16.81 -30.65
C GLY A 139 7.11 15.37 -31.14
N ALA A 140 5.99 14.88 -31.70
CA ALA A 140 5.85 13.50 -32.11
C ALA A 140 6.84 13.08 -33.21
N ASP A 141 7.14 13.95 -34.16
CA ASP A 141 8.09 13.67 -35.25
C ASP A 141 9.49 13.40 -34.72
N PHE A 142 9.88 14.06 -33.63
CA PHE A 142 11.18 13.85 -32.99
C PHE A 142 11.20 12.56 -32.14
N ILE A 143 10.11 12.23 -31.45
CA ILE A 143 9.97 11.06 -30.55
C ILE A 143 9.79 9.76 -31.33
N LYS A 144 9.12 9.79 -32.47
CA LYS A 144 8.74 8.62 -33.25
C LYS A 144 9.92 7.65 -33.50
N GLY A 145 9.72 6.38 -33.18
CA GLY A 145 10.70 5.30 -33.37
C GLY A 145 11.86 5.28 -32.36
N LYS A 146 11.79 6.09 -31.30
CA LYS A 146 12.82 6.17 -30.27
C LYS A 146 12.32 5.58 -28.93
N ILE A 147 13.24 5.45 -27.99
CA ILE A 147 12.98 5.11 -26.59
C ILE A 147 12.92 6.42 -25.81
N VAL A 148 11.83 6.67 -25.09
CA VAL A 148 11.72 7.84 -24.20
C VAL A 148 12.21 7.46 -22.82
N PHE A 149 13.18 8.23 -22.31
CA PHE A 149 13.68 8.10 -20.95
C PHE A 149 13.14 9.24 -20.09
N PHE A 150 12.19 8.93 -19.21
CA PHE A 150 11.67 9.84 -18.19
C PHE A 150 12.63 9.91 -17.02
N ASN A 151 13.46 10.95 -16.99
CA ASN A 151 14.45 11.19 -15.93
C ASN A 151 13.95 12.24 -14.94
N HIS A 152 12.75 12.01 -14.39
CA HIS A 152 12.21 12.88 -13.34
C HIS A 152 12.82 12.52 -11.99
N ILE A 153 13.51 13.48 -11.38
CA ILE A 153 14.18 13.29 -10.09
C ILE A 153 13.13 13.40 -8.97
N PHE A 154 13.11 12.41 -8.08
CA PHE A 154 12.27 12.44 -6.89
C PHE A 154 12.56 13.69 -6.04
N PRO A 155 11.57 14.52 -5.69
CA PRO A 155 11.80 15.79 -5.00
C PRO A 155 12.38 15.56 -3.59
N GLN A 156 13.55 16.13 -3.33
CA GLN A 156 14.28 15.97 -2.07
C GLN A 156 13.86 16.97 -0.98
N ASN A 157 13.03 17.96 -1.33
CA ASN A 157 12.59 19.04 -0.44
C ASN A 157 11.19 18.81 0.16
N VAL A 158 10.60 17.63 -0.03
CA VAL A 158 9.34 17.24 0.56
C VAL A 158 9.56 16.64 1.96
N ILE A 159 8.58 16.78 2.84
CA ILE A 159 8.66 16.24 4.19
C ILE A 159 8.21 14.76 4.19
N GLY A 160 7.14 14.45 3.50
CA GLY A 160 6.58 13.11 3.43
C GLY A 160 7.03 12.36 2.17
N GLY A 161 7.45 11.10 2.28
CA GLY A 161 7.83 10.29 1.12
C GLY A 161 6.70 10.15 0.09
N PHE A 162 5.46 10.06 0.54
CA PHE A 162 4.28 9.98 -0.34
C PHE A 162 4.00 11.26 -1.12
N ASP A 163 4.40 12.44 -0.63
CA ASP A 163 4.29 13.69 -1.39
C ASP A 163 5.21 13.65 -2.62
N GLY A 164 6.44 13.14 -2.45
CA GLY A 164 7.37 12.94 -3.55
C GLY A 164 6.93 11.84 -4.52
N TYR A 165 6.34 10.77 -3.99
CA TYR A 165 5.76 9.71 -4.81
C TYR A 165 4.60 10.23 -5.67
N GLY A 166 3.74 11.08 -5.13
CA GLY A 166 2.65 11.72 -5.87
C GLY A 166 3.14 12.60 -7.02
N GLU A 167 4.32 13.24 -6.88
CA GLU A 167 4.93 14.07 -7.93
C GLU A 167 5.66 13.23 -8.99
N ALA A 168 6.43 12.24 -8.60
CA ALA A 168 7.25 11.44 -9.51
C ALA A 168 6.50 10.23 -10.13
N GLY A 169 5.54 9.66 -9.42
CA GLY A 169 4.75 8.48 -9.84
C GLY A 169 4.07 8.61 -11.21
N PRO A 170 3.51 9.76 -11.60
CA PRO A 170 2.87 9.94 -12.89
C PRO A 170 3.73 9.55 -14.10
N TYR A 171 5.05 9.71 -14.01
CA TYR A 171 5.97 9.35 -15.10
C TYR A 171 6.12 7.83 -15.25
N ARG A 172 5.90 7.07 -14.19
CA ARG A 172 5.80 5.61 -14.24
C ARG A 172 4.41 5.16 -14.71
N TRP A 173 3.34 5.75 -14.17
CA TRP A 173 1.97 5.31 -14.45
C TRP A 173 1.50 5.66 -15.86
N TYR A 174 1.76 6.89 -16.30
CA TYR A 174 1.26 7.44 -17.58
C TYR A 174 2.35 7.63 -18.61
N GLY A 175 3.62 7.74 -18.20
CA GLY A 175 4.74 8.00 -19.08
C GLY A 175 4.82 7.08 -20.28
N PRO A 176 4.75 5.76 -20.12
CA PRO A 176 4.78 4.82 -21.26
C PRO A 176 3.65 5.05 -22.26
N GLU A 177 2.43 5.31 -21.80
CA GLU A 177 1.28 5.59 -22.66
C GLU A 177 1.42 6.91 -23.40
N GLU A 178 1.84 7.98 -22.70
CA GLU A 178 2.05 9.30 -23.33
C GLU A 178 3.18 9.27 -24.36
N ALA A 179 4.26 8.53 -24.08
CA ALA A 179 5.34 8.32 -25.04
C ALA A 179 4.84 7.52 -26.28
N SER A 180 4.05 6.48 -26.06
CA SER A 180 3.44 5.69 -27.14
C SER A 180 2.56 6.54 -28.07
N LYS A 181 1.71 7.42 -27.54
CA LYS A 181 0.89 8.36 -28.32
C LYS A 181 1.72 9.25 -29.25
N MET A 182 2.98 9.50 -28.89
CA MET A 182 3.93 10.26 -29.71
C MET A 182 4.79 9.37 -30.62
N GLY A 183 4.49 8.06 -30.67
CA GLY A 183 5.15 7.09 -31.56
C GLY A 183 6.47 6.54 -31.01
N ALA A 184 6.75 6.70 -29.72
CA ALA A 184 7.84 5.97 -29.06
C ALA A 184 7.63 4.45 -29.15
N ILE A 185 8.72 3.69 -29.24
CA ILE A 185 8.66 2.22 -29.36
C ILE A 185 9.00 1.51 -28.05
N ALA A 186 9.50 2.22 -27.06
CA ALA A 186 9.70 1.75 -25.69
C ALA A 186 9.89 2.96 -24.76
N SER A 187 9.80 2.72 -23.45
CA SER A 187 10.12 3.73 -22.44
C SER A 187 11.01 3.18 -21.33
N ILE A 188 11.83 4.07 -20.76
CA ILE A 188 12.61 3.87 -19.56
C ILE A 188 12.15 4.93 -18.55
N THR A 189 11.91 4.53 -17.30
CA THR A 189 11.53 5.48 -16.23
C THR A 189 12.55 5.40 -15.11
N ARG A 190 13.07 6.56 -14.69
CA ARG A 190 13.86 6.64 -13.45
C ARG A 190 13.02 6.11 -12.30
N SER A 191 13.61 5.28 -11.45
CA SER A 191 12.94 4.75 -10.26
C SER A 191 12.35 5.85 -9.39
N VAL A 192 11.11 5.63 -8.96
CA VAL A 192 10.38 6.55 -8.07
C VAL A 192 10.82 6.31 -6.63
N SER A 193 11.98 6.85 -6.29
CA SER A 193 12.65 6.63 -5.01
C SER A 193 13.41 7.86 -4.55
N SER A 194 13.49 8.05 -3.22
CA SER A 194 14.35 9.02 -2.57
C SER A 194 15.80 8.52 -2.39
N ALA A 195 16.01 7.20 -2.48
CA ALA A 195 17.34 6.59 -2.38
C ALA A 195 18.21 6.89 -3.62
N HIS A 196 19.50 6.84 -3.43
CA HIS A 196 20.49 6.85 -4.50
C HIS A 196 21.24 5.51 -4.47
N ASP A 197 20.69 4.52 -5.18
CA ASP A 197 21.15 3.14 -5.17
C ASP A 197 21.00 2.46 -6.53
N GLU A 198 21.32 1.16 -6.57
CA GLU A 198 21.28 0.33 -7.77
C GLU A 198 19.97 -0.44 -7.94
N TYR A 199 18.99 -0.27 -7.04
CA TYR A 199 17.71 -0.98 -7.14
C TYR A 199 16.77 -0.28 -8.11
N ALA A 200 16.27 -1.03 -9.10
CA ALA A 200 15.19 -0.57 -9.96
C ALA A 200 13.84 -0.80 -9.28
N HIS A 201 12.97 0.22 -9.30
CA HIS A 201 11.64 0.19 -8.70
C HIS A 201 10.60 -0.08 -9.79
N THR A 202 9.95 -1.24 -9.72
CA THR A 202 8.82 -1.57 -10.60
C THR A 202 7.56 -0.81 -10.19
N GLY A 203 6.43 -1.27 -10.58
CA GLY A 203 5.09 -0.77 -10.27
C GLY A 203 4.21 -0.77 -11.50
N SER A 204 2.93 -0.62 -11.28
CA SER A 204 1.93 -0.69 -12.33
C SER A 204 2.09 0.44 -13.35
N THR A 205 1.90 0.11 -14.62
CA THR A 205 1.64 1.05 -15.70
C THR A 205 0.38 0.63 -16.46
N GLY A 206 -0.24 1.53 -17.18
CA GLY A 206 -1.47 1.22 -17.90
C GLY A 206 -1.65 2.05 -19.16
N PHE A 207 -2.22 1.41 -20.17
CA PHE A 207 -2.57 2.02 -21.44
C PHE A 207 -4.11 2.12 -21.51
N ARG A 208 -4.66 3.16 -20.87
CA ARG A 208 -6.11 3.33 -20.66
C ARG A 208 -6.70 4.51 -21.43
N HIS A 209 -5.85 5.36 -22.02
CA HIS A 209 -6.26 6.63 -22.63
C HIS A 209 -5.87 6.72 -24.12
N GLY A 210 -5.75 5.56 -24.80
CA GLY A 210 -5.62 5.46 -26.25
C GLY A 210 -4.19 5.32 -26.79
N GLY A 211 -3.18 5.11 -25.94
CA GLY A 211 -1.84 4.70 -26.38
C GLY A 211 -1.76 3.20 -26.65
N GLU A 212 -1.01 2.77 -27.67
CA GLU A 212 -0.72 1.36 -27.89
C GLU A 212 0.32 0.86 -26.88
N PRO A 213 0.16 -0.36 -26.30
CA PRO A 213 1.16 -0.89 -25.37
C PRO A 213 2.54 -1.00 -25.99
N ILE A 214 3.54 -0.49 -25.28
CA ILE A 214 4.97 -0.59 -25.64
C ILE A 214 5.77 -1.22 -24.48
N PRO A 215 6.94 -1.84 -24.74
CA PRO A 215 7.86 -2.26 -23.71
C PRO A 215 8.26 -1.09 -22.83
N CYS A 216 8.16 -1.26 -21.50
CA CYS A 216 8.47 -0.21 -20.55
C CYS A 216 9.18 -0.78 -19.31
N VAL A 217 10.22 -0.08 -18.88
CA VAL A 217 11.09 -0.50 -17.78
C VAL A 217 11.37 0.66 -16.82
N ALA A 218 11.66 0.29 -15.57
CA ALA A 218 12.36 1.15 -14.63
C ALA A 218 13.87 0.94 -14.74
N ILE A 219 14.63 1.97 -14.40
CA ILE A 219 16.08 1.95 -14.18
C ILE A 219 16.35 2.51 -12.78
N SER A 220 17.37 2.00 -12.07
CA SER A 220 17.74 2.52 -10.75
C SER A 220 18.09 4.01 -10.78
N THR A 221 18.11 4.65 -9.63
CA THR A 221 18.48 6.09 -9.55
C THR A 221 19.94 6.31 -9.97
N MET A 222 20.87 5.42 -9.59
CA MET A 222 22.26 5.47 -10.05
C MET A 222 22.37 5.20 -11.54
N GLY A 223 21.70 4.16 -12.04
CA GLY A 223 21.68 3.83 -13.47
C GLY A 223 21.07 4.96 -14.31
N ALA A 224 20.08 5.67 -13.81
CA ALA A 224 19.49 6.83 -14.47
C ALA A 224 20.49 8.00 -14.60
N ASP A 225 21.28 8.27 -13.57
CA ASP A 225 22.33 9.29 -13.60
C ASP A 225 23.44 8.91 -14.60
N GLU A 226 23.85 7.64 -14.63
CA GLU A 226 24.83 7.13 -15.59
C GLU A 226 24.33 7.20 -17.03
N LEU A 227 23.07 6.80 -17.27
CA LEU A 227 22.43 6.90 -18.58
C LEU A 227 22.35 8.36 -19.05
N SER A 228 21.89 9.28 -18.19
CA SER A 228 21.85 10.71 -18.48
C SER A 228 23.25 11.28 -18.81
N ALA A 229 24.27 10.89 -18.03
CA ALA A 229 25.63 11.33 -18.29
C ALA A 229 26.18 10.83 -19.63
N ALA A 230 25.84 9.59 -20.01
CA ALA A 230 26.21 9.03 -21.31
C ALA A 230 25.49 9.74 -22.47
N LEU A 231 24.18 9.99 -22.35
CA LEU A 231 23.38 10.69 -23.35
C LEU A 231 23.82 12.15 -23.57
N LYS A 232 24.33 12.83 -22.53
CA LYS A 232 24.93 14.17 -22.66
C LYS A 232 26.23 14.15 -23.49
N LYS A 233 26.98 13.04 -23.46
CA LYS A 233 28.20 12.87 -24.27
C LYS A 233 27.88 12.42 -25.69
N ASP A 234 26.90 11.54 -25.85
CA ASP A 234 26.45 11.02 -27.14
C ASP A 234 24.91 11.02 -27.21
N PRO A 235 24.31 12.14 -27.67
CA PRO A 235 22.86 12.22 -27.84
C PRO A 235 22.26 11.26 -28.88
N ALA A 236 23.12 10.61 -29.69
CA ALA A 236 22.69 9.62 -30.69
C ALA A 236 22.80 8.17 -30.19
N ALA A 237 23.25 7.97 -28.93
CA ALA A 237 23.42 6.66 -28.35
C ALA A 237 22.13 5.82 -28.41
N LYS A 238 22.29 4.53 -28.66
CA LYS A 238 21.18 3.58 -28.78
C LYS A 238 21.17 2.64 -27.58
N PHE A 239 19.99 2.45 -27.04
CA PHE A 239 19.75 1.47 -25.99
C PHE A 239 19.13 0.21 -26.59
N LYS A 240 19.66 -0.95 -26.22
CA LYS A 240 19.09 -2.26 -26.50
C LYS A 240 18.39 -2.78 -25.25
N MET A 241 17.16 -3.28 -25.39
CA MET A 241 16.45 -3.98 -24.33
C MET A 241 15.78 -5.26 -24.81
N ILE A 242 15.71 -6.27 -23.94
CA ILE A 242 14.98 -7.52 -24.17
C ILE A 242 14.10 -7.77 -22.96
N LEU A 243 12.79 -7.90 -23.18
CA LEU A 243 11.78 -8.19 -22.17
C LEU A 243 10.96 -9.42 -22.57
N ASN A 244 10.59 -10.24 -21.60
CA ASN A 244 9.87 -11.50 -21.80
C ASN A 244 8.48 -11.51 -21.16
N CYS A 245 7.93 -10.34 -20.84
CA CYS A 245 6.66 -10.19 -20.14
C CYS A 245 5.50 -10.85 -20.91
N LYS A 246 4.57 -11.45 -20.15
CA LYS A 246 3.39 -12.10 -20.74
C LYS A 246 2.14 -11.72 -19.96
N LYS A 247 1.08 -11.40 -20.68
CA LYS A 247 -0.26 -11.27 -20.13
C LYS A 247 -1.05 -12.53 -20.43
N PHE A 248 -1.72 -13.07 -19.43
CA PHE A 248 -2.60 -14.23 -19.51
C PHE A 248 -4.06 -13.77 -19.30
N PRO A 249 -5.06 -14.66 -19.55
CA PRO A 249 -6.42 -14.41 -19.11
C PRO A 249 -6.50 -14.20 -17.61
N ASP A 250 -7.45 -13.36 -17.18
CA ASP A 250 -7.72 -13.15 -15.76
C ASP A 250 -8.04 -14.47 -15.06
N VAL A 251 -7.62 -14.61 -13.82
CA VAL A 251 -7.79 -15.83 -13.02
C VAL A 251 -8.54 -15.53 -11.73
N LYS A 252 -9.08 -16.58 -11.13
CA LYS A 252 -9.75 -16.52 -9.83
C LYS A 252 -8.71 -16.49 -8.72
N SER A 253 -8.90 -15.58 -7.78
CA SER A 253 -8.21 -15.51 -6.50
C SER A 253 -9.19 -15.11 -5.39
N TYR A 254 -8.72 -14.68 -4.21
CA TYR A 254 -9.61 -14.41 -3.08
C TYR A 254 -9.07 -13.31 -2.17
N ASN A 255 -9.97 -12.45 -1.67
CA ASN A 255 -9.74 -11.76 -0.41
C ASN A 255 -9.87 -12.77 0.74
N VAL A 256 -8.97 -12.69 1.73
CA VAL A 256 -9.08 -13.48 2.95
C VAL A 256 -9.72 -12.63 4.02
N ILE A 257 -10.83 -13.08 4.59
CA ILE A 257 -11.65 -12.29 5.50
C ILE A 257 -11.84 -13.05 6.81
N GLY A 258 -11.61 -12.38 7.92
CA GLY A 258 -11.89 -12.91 9.24
C GLY A 258 -12.41 -11.85 10.20
N GLU A 259 -13.15 -12.23 11.25
CA GLU A 259 -13.72 -11.26 12.17
C GLU A 259 -13.78 -11.73 13.61
N ILE A 260 -13.80 -10.75 14.54
CA ILE A 260 -14.31 -10.88 15.89
C ILE A 260 -15.68 -10.20 15.96
N THR A 261 -16.71 -10.99 16.33
CA THR A 261 -18.09 -10.54 16.33
C THR A 261 -18.38 -9.57 17.48
N GLY A 262 -19.01 -8.45 17.17
CA GLY A 262 -19.41 -7.44 18.16
C GLY A 262 -20.41 -7.94 19.18
N SER A 263 -20.22 -7.57 20.44
CA SER A 263 -21.04 -8.03 21.57
C SER A 263 -22.38 -7.29 21.71
N GLU A 264 -22.47 -6.03 21.22
CA GLU A 264 -23.67 -5.20 21.33
C GLU A 264 -24.23 -4.82 19.94
N PHE A 265 -23.37 -4.55 18.98
CA PHE A 265 -23.75 -4.09 17.64
C PHE A 265 -23.08 -4.98 16.56
N PRO A 266 -23.43 -6.28 16.47
CA PRO A 266 -22.74 -7.23 15.59
C PRO A 266 -22.87 -6.90 14.10
N ASN A 267 -23.86 -6.09 13.70
CA ASN A 267 -24.07 -5.68 12.31
C ASN A 267 -23.42 -4.31 11.98
N GLU A 268 -22.80 -3.64 12.94
CA GLU A 268 -21.95 -2.47 12.68
C GLU A 268 -20.50 -2.94 12.54
N ILE A 269 -19.94 -2.77 11.34
CA ILE A 269 -18.66 -3.35 10.96
C ILE A 269 -17.58 -2.27 10.92
N ILE A 270 -16.46 -2.54 11.55
CA ILE A 270 -15.20 -1.80 11.44
C ILE A 270 -14.24 -2.70 10.67
N VAL A 271 -13.79 -2.27 9.50
CA VAL A 271 -12.81 -3.00 8.70
C VAL A 271 -11.40 -2.60 9.11
N VAL A 272 -10.48 -3.55 9.15
CA VAL A 272 -9.05 -3.32 9.24
C VAL A 272 -8.38 -4.20 8.19
N GLY A 273 -7.39 -3.69 7.43
CA GLY A 273 -6.83 -4.45 6.33
C GLY A 273 -5.52 -3.91 5.80
N GLY A 274 -4.98 -4.66 4.86
CA GLY A 274 -3.87 -4.38 3.99
C GLY A 274 -3.92 -5.34 2.81
N HIS A 275 -3.07 -5.15 1.79
CA HIS A 275 -3.12 -6.03 0.62
C HIS A 275 -2.19 -7.24 0.74
N LEU A 276 -2.70 -8.37 0.26
CA LEU A 276 -2.03 -9.66 0.39
C LEU A 276 -1.02 -9.92 -0.72
N ASP A 277 -1.28 -9.42 -1.91
CA ASP A 277 -0.33 -9.52 -3.02
C ASP A 277 0.87 -8.59 -2.84
N SER A 278 1.90 -8.80 -3.61
CA SER A 278 3.10 -7.96 -3.69
C SER A 278 3.69 -8.07 -5.08
N TRP A 279 4.56 -7.15 -5.45
CA TRP A 279 5.35 -7.29 -6.68
C TRP A 279 6.19 -8.58 -6.66
N ASP A 280 6.50 -9.06 -7.85
CA ASP A 280 7.28 -10.29 -8.12
C ASP A 280 8.80 -10.11 -7.92
N VAL A 281 9.19 -9.08 -7.19
CA VAL A 281 10.56 -8.77 -6.78
C VAL A 281 10.59 -8.56 -5.26
N GLY A 282 11.70 -8.89 -4.62
CA GLY A 282 11.76 -8.83 -3.16
C GLY A 282 10.91 -9.92 -2.47
N GLU A 283 10.46 -9.64 -1.28
CA GLU A 283 9.63 -10.54 -0.46
C GLU A 283 8.26 -9.88 -0.11
N GLY A 284 8.03 -8.62 -0.50
CA GLY A 284 6.85 -7.86 -0.15
C GLY A 284 6.67 -7.74 1.36
N ALA A 285 7.76 -7.38 2.06
CA ALA A 285 7.76 -7.35 3.51
C ALA A 285 7.12 -6.08 4.08
N HIS A 286 7.49 -4.92 3.52
CA HIS A 286 6.87 -3.65 3.85
C HIS A 286 5.63 -3.38 3.00
N ASP A 287 5.61 -3.87 1.76
CA ASP A 287 4.59 -3.65 0.74
C ASP A 287 3.95 -4.98 0.29
N ASP A 288 2.86 -5.49 0.90
CA ASP A 288 2.24 -5.01 2.15
C ASP A 288 2.07 -6.16 3.15
N GLY A 289 3.08 -7.04 3.25
CA GLY A 289 3.10 -8.07 4.30
C GLY A 289 2.96 -7.45 5.71
N ALA A 290 3.58 -6.28 5.92
CA ALA A 290 3.50 -5.57 7.21
C ALA A 290 2.05 -5.18 7.56
N GLY A 291 1.30 -4.60 6.64
CA GLY A 291 -0.09 -4.22 6.89
C GLY A 291 -1.01 -5.43 7.07
N CYS A 292 -0.76 -6.51 6.32
CA CYS A 292 -1.48 -7.77 6.51
C CYS A 292 -1.35 -8.30 7.93
N VAL A 293 -0.12 -8.47 8.43
CA VAL A 293 0.11 -9.04 9.78
C VAL A 293 -0.30 -8.08 10.89
N GLN A 294 -0.13 -6.76 10.69
CA GLN A 294 -0.63 -5.75 11.63
C GLN A 294 -2.15 -5.83 11.77
N SER A 295 -2.86 -6.03 10.67
CA SER A 295 -4.33 -6.13 10.64
C SER A 295 -4.84 -7.41 11.31
N MET A 296 -4.18 -8.54 11.12
CA MET A 296 -4.51 -9.78 11.83
C MET A 296 -4.23 -9.67 13.34
N GLU A 297 -3.14 -9.02 13.71
CA GLU A 297 -2.73 -8.80 15.09
C GLU A 297 -3.77 -7.99 15.90
N VAL A 298 -4.54 -7.10 15.26
CA VAL A 298 -5.63 -6.36 15.90
C VAL A 298 -6.61 -7.31 16.58
N ILE A 299 -7.09 -8.33 15.86
CA ILE A 299 -8.09 -9.27 16.38
C ILE A 299 -7.45 -10.25 17.38
N ARG A 300 -6.25 -10.78 17.04
CA ARG A 300 -5.51 -11.66 17.96
C ARG A 300 -5.34 -11.02 19.34
N ALA A 301 -4.84 -9.78 19.35
CA ALA A 301 -4.52 -9.07 20.59
C ALA A 301 -5.76 -8.76 21.43
N LEU A 302 -6.88 -8.33 20.80
CA LEU A 302 -8.13 -8.10 21.53
C LEU A 302 -8.64 -9.36 22.21
N LYS A 303 -8.58 -10.51 21.52
CA LYS A 303 -8.98 -11.81 22.08
C LYS A 303 -8.04 -12.23 23.23
N ALA A 304 -6.72 -12.15 23.04
CA ALA A 304 -5.73 -12.53 24.06
C ALA A 304 -5.83 -11.61 25.30
N ALA A 305 -6.07 -10.31 25.09
CA ALA A 305 -6.34 -9.37 26.18
C ALA A 305 -7.70 -9.56 26.88
N GLY A 306 -8.56 -10.45 26.39
CA GLY A 306 -9.92 -10.68 26.92
C GLY A 306 -10.83 -9.46 26.74
N LEU A 307 -10.57 -8.64 25.73
CA LEU A 307 -11.40 -7.47 25.36
C LEU A 307 -12.45 -7.90 24.34
N LYS A 308 -13.71 -7.58 24.62
CA LYS A 308 -14.84 -7.89 23.75
C LYS A 308 -15.33 -6.63 23.09
N PRO A 309 -15.05 -6.39 21.80
CA PRO A 309 -15.51 -5.19 21.11
C PRO A 309 -17.03 -5.16 21.06
N LYS A 310 -17.62 -3.97 21.15
CA LYS A 310 -19.08 -3.79 21.02
C LYS A 310 -19.55 -3.97 19.59
N ARG A 311 -18.72 -3.56 18.62
CA ARG A 311 -18.96 -3.68 17.18
C ARG A 311 -18.06 -4.73 16.59
N THR A 312 -18.48 -5.35 15.50
CA THR A 312 -17.67 -6.32 14.78
C THR A 312 -16.43 -5.64 14.19
N ILE A 313 -15.25 -6.22 14.45
CA ILE A 313 -14.00 -5.83 13.79
C ILE A 313 -13.67 -6.94 12.78
N ARG A 314 -13.56 -6.55 11.51
CA ARG A 314 -13.33 -7.46 10.37
C ARG A 314 -11.97 -7.16 9.75
N CYS A 315 -11.08 -8.14 9.78
CA CYS A 315 -9.81 -8.12 9.10
C CYS A 315 -9.98 -8.61 7.67
N ILE A 316 -9.42 -7.88 6.71
CA ILE A 316 -9.42 -8.25 5.30
C ILE A 316 -7.99 -8.15 4.76
N LEU A 317 -7.50 -9.25 4.20
CA LEU A 317 -6.30 -9.24 3.38
C LEU A 317 -6.78 -9.15 1.93
N PHE A 318 -6.62 -7.97 1.34
CA PHE A 318 -7.10 -7.68 -0.01
C PHE A 318 -6.18 -8.30 -1.06
N MET A 319 -6.76 -8.78 -2.15
CA MET A 319 -5.99 -9.34 -3.25
C MET A 319 -5.99 -8.39 -4.45
N ASN A 320 -4.82 -8.22 -5.09
CA ASN A 320 -4.65 -7.45 -6.31
C ASN A 320 -4.69 -5.92 -6.14
N GLU A 321 -4.08 -5.39 -5.11
CA GLU A 321 -3.85 -3.94 -5.00
C GLU A 321 -2.91 -3.48 -6.11
N GLU A 322 -1.74 -4.13 -6.22
CA GLU A 322 -0.56 -3.76 -6.98
C GLU A 322 -0.82 -3.48 -8.47
N ASN A 323 -1.72 -4.24 -9.09
CA ASN A 323 -1.95 -4.12 -10.52
C ASN A 323 -3.43 -4.15 -10.93
N GLY A 324 -4.33 -3.75 -10.03
CA GLY A 324 -5.75 -3.72 -10.40
C GLY A 324 -6.74 -3.23 -9.37
N ASN A 325 -6.45 -3.37 -8.09
CA ASN A 325 -7.34 -3.11 -6.96
C ASN A 325 -8.70 -3.85 -7.08
N MET A 326 -8.64 -5.12 -7.53
CA MET A 326 -9.87 -5.90 -7.73
C MET A 326 -10.44 -6.39 -6.41
N GLY A 327 -9.59 -6.66 -5.41
CA GLY A 327 -10.01 -7.03 -4.06
C GLY A 327 -10.82 -5.93 -3.38
N GLY A 328 -10.26 -4.73 -3.33
CA GLY A 328 -10.93 -3.56 -2.79
C GLY A 328 -12.24 -3.24 -3.50
N LYS A 329 -12.25 -3.26 -4.84
CA LYS A 329 -13.47 -3.05 -5.65
C LYS A 329 -14.54 -4.10 -5.35
N THR A 330 -14.17 -5.38 -5.30
CA THR A 330 -15.11 -6.47 -5.04
C THR A 330 -15.72 -6.37 -3.64
N TYR A 331 -14.90 -5.99 -2.64
CA TYR A 331 -15.42 -5.79 -1.30
C TYR A 331 -16.26 -4.51 -1.21
N GLY A 332 -15.89 -3.43 -1.86
CA GLY A 332 -16.70 -2.19 -1.96
C GLY A 332 -18.08 -2.43 -2.57
N GLU A 333 -18.16 -3.23 -3.64
CA GLU A 333 -19.42 -3.68 -4.23
C GLU A 333 -20.27 -4.50 -3.24
N TYR A 334 -19.65 -5.40 -2.47
CA TYR A 334 -20.30 -6.12 -1.40
C TYR A 334 -20.90 -5.16 -0.36
N VAL A 335 -20.14 -4.18 0.12
CA VAL A 335 -20.58 -3.18 1.08
C VAL A 335 -21.78 -2.38 0.55
N LYS A 336 -21.70 -1.92 -0.69
CA LYS A 336 -22.77 -1.14 -1.34
C LYS A 336 -24.08 -1.92 -1.48
N ASN A 337 -23.99 -3.22 -1.75
CA ASN A 337 -25.15 -4.08 -2.00
C ASN A 337 -25.70 -4.75 -0.72
N ASN A 338 -24.91 -4.86 0.34
CA ASN A 338 -25.33 -5.46 1.59
C ASN A 338 -26.25 -4.51 2.37
N LYS A 339 -27.44 -4.99 2.73
CA LYS A 339 -28.44 -4.21 3.49
C LYS A 339 -28.56 -4.65 4.95
N THR A 340 -27.84 -5.70 5.35
CA THR A 340 -27.90 -6.27 6.70
C THR A 340 -26.76 -5.83 7.59
N GLU A 341 -25.64 -5.41 7.02
CA GLU A 341 -24.47 -4.89 7.71
C GLU A 341 -24.29 -3.40 7.40
N LYS A 342 -23.78 -2.67 8.35
CA LYS A 342 -23.41 -1.28 8.20
C LYS A 342 -21.92 -1.11 8.44
N HIS A 343 -21.15 -0.90 7.39
CA HIS A 343 -19.74 -0.59 7.50
C HIS A 343 -19.56 0.85 7.91
N ILE A 344 -19.16 1.07 9.17
CA ILE A 344 -19.07 2.42 9.75
C ILE A 344 -17.71 3.06 9.57
N ALA A 345 -16.66 2.23 9.58
CA ALA A 345 -15.27 2.67 9.45
C ALA A 345 -14.41 1.60 8.77
N ALA A 346 -13.35 2.01 8.10
CA ALA A 346 -12.30 1.15 7.59
C ALA A 346 -10.93 1.79 7.86
N LEU A 347 -9.95 1.00 8.30
CA LEU A 347 -8.58 1.40 8.56
C LEU A 347 -7.64 0.51 7.75
N GLU A 348 -6.80 1.10 6.92
CA GLU A 348 -5.80 0.39 6.13
C GLU A 348 -4.38 0.70 6.60
N SER A 349 -3.51 -0.30 6.53
CA SER A 349 -2.07 -0.15 6.69
C SER A 349 -1.41 -0.58 5.38
N ASP A 350 -0.89 0.38 4.63
CA ASP A 350 -0.18 0.20 3.37
C ASP A 350 0.84 1.34 3.22
N ALA A 351 1.80 1.36 4.14
CA ALA A 351 2.90 2.33 4.15
C ALA A 351 4.12 1.79 4.89
N GLY A 352 4.19 0.46 5.01
CA GLY A 352 5.28 -0.27 5.64
C GLY A 352 5.21 -0.40 7.15
N GLY A 353 6.00 -1.32 7.67
CA GLY A 353 6.09 -1.65 9.10
C GLY A 353 6.98 -0.71 9.93
N PHE A 354 7.05 0.58 9.58
CA PHE A 354 7.84 1.58 10.30
C PHE A 354 7.12 2.13 11.54
N SER A 355 7.85 2.91 12.36
CA SER A 355 7.29 3.52 13.58
C SER A 355 6.02 4.33 13.28
N PRO A 356 4.88 4.05 13.92
CA PRO A 356 3.65 4.80 13.68
C PRO A 356 3.78 6.26 14.14
N ARG A 357 3.28 7.18 13.35
CA ARG A 357 3.24 8.62 13.62
C ARG A 357 1.82 9.13 13.79
N GLY A 358 0.84 8.48 13.17
CA GLY A 358 -0.53 8.97 13.17
C GLY A 358 -1.54 8.03 12.53
N ILE A 359 -2.72 8.59 12.36
CA ILE A 359 -3.84 8.03 11.58
C ILE A 359 -4.39 9.14 10.71
N SER A 360 -4.41 8.95 9.40
CA SER A 360 -5.06 9.87 8.47
C SER A 360 -6.56 9.62 8.42
N ILE A 361 -7.29 10.68 8.08
CA ILE A 361 -8.72 10.62 7.77
C ILE A 361 -8.89 11.04 6.33
N ASP A 362 -9.62 10.25 5.54
CA ASP A 362 -9.82 10.57 4.14
C ASP A 362 -10.58 11.88 3.95
N SER A 363 -10.07 12.73 3.06
CA SER A 363 -10.58 14.06 2.78
C SER A 363 -11.96 14.10 2.12
N VAL A 364 -12.37 12.99 1.49
CA VAL A 364 -13.68 12.87 0.79
C VAL A 364 -14.84 13.05 1.78
N PHE A 365 -14.60 12.78 3.05
CA PHE A 365 -15.58 12.95 4.10
C PHE A 365 -15.25 14.18 4.95
N GLN A 366 -15.98 15.28 4.79
CA GLN A 366 -15.90 16.47 5.66
C GLN A 366 -16.42 16.16 7.07
N TYR A 367 -15.87 15.10 7.69
CA TYR A 367 -16.29 14.69 9.01
C TYR A 367 -15.66 15.51 10.12
N ASN A 368 -16.42 15.58 11.20
CA ASN A 368 -16.09 16.31 12.40
C ASN A 368 -14.75 15.85 13.00
N THR A 369 -13.66 16.48 12.58
CA THR A 369 -12.31 16.27 13.11
C THR A 369 -12.22 16.46 14.64
N LYS A 370 -13.26 17.00 15.28
CA LYS A 370 -13.33 17.16 16.74
C LYS A 370 -13.35 15.84 17.49
N ALA A 371 -14.03 14.80 16.96
CA ALA A 371 -14.08 13.49 17.61
C ALA A 371 -12.67 12.85 17.64
N LEU A 372 -11.91 13.01 16.56
CA LEU A 372 -10.52 12.51 16.47
C LEU A 372 -9.56 13.34 17.31
N SER A 373 -9.80 14.64 17.42
CA SER A 373 -9.05 15.50 18.33
C SER A 373 -9.21 15.07 19.80
N ALA A 374 -10.33 14.47 20.16
CA ALA A 374 -10.59 13.99 21.52
C ALA A 374 -9.75 12.76 21.88
N ILE A 375 -9.43 11.88 20.90
CA ILE A 375 -8.63 10.67 21.14
C ILE A 375 -7.12 10.96 21.12
N LYS A 376 -6.68 12.01 20.45
CA LYS A 376 -5.27 12.37 20.29
C LYS A 376 -4.47 12.34 21.60
N PRO A 377 -4.95 12.89 22.77
CA PRO A 377 -4.20 12.84 24.02
C PRO A 377 -3.88 11.41 24.49
N LEU A 378 -4.73 10.43 24.19
CA LEU A 378 -4.49 9.03 24.54
C LEU A 378 -3.34 8.42 23.73
N PHE A 379 -3.20 8.82 22.48
CA PHE A 379 -2.18 8.31 21.57
C PHE A 379 -0.80 8.99 21.73
N LEU A 380 -0.74 10.22 22.26
CA LEU A 380 0.52 10.92 22.44
C LEU A 380 1.54 10.12 23.29
N THR A 381 1.06 9.37 24.28
CA THR A 381 1.89 8.49 25.14
C THR A 381 2.60 7.40 24.33
N TYR A 382 2.05 7.03 23.16
CA TYR A 382 2.59 6.01 22.27
C TYR A 382 3.38 6.59 21.09
N GLY A 383 3.65 7.89 21.09
CA GLY A 383 4.41 8.58 20.04
C GLY A 383 3.61 8.88 18.78
N VAL A 384 2.28 8.78 18.88
CA VAL A 384 1.33 9.01 17.76
C VAL A 384 0.70 10.40 17.93
N TYR A 385 0.98 11.30 17.01
CA TYR A 385 0.61 12.72 17.14
C TYR A 385 -0.06 13.31 15.89
N ASP A 386 0.04 12.64 14.74
CA ASP A 386 -0.51 13.12 13.47
C ASP A 386 -1.90 12.52 13.21
N PHE A 387 -2.92 13.36 13.33
CA PHE A 387 -4.32 13.04 13.03
C PHE A 387 -4.82 14.06 12.01
N SER A 388 -4.16 14.08 10.84
CA SER A 388 -4.45 15.01 9.76
C SER A 388 -5.34 14.39 8.69
N VAL A 389 -5.93 15.27 7.87
CA VAL A 389 -6.64 14.86 6.66
C VAL A 389 -5.61 14.32 5.66
N GLY A 390 -5.93 13.19 5.00
CA GLY A 390 -5.06 12.55 4.04
C GLY A 390 -5.75 11.40 3.32
N HIS A 391 -4.99 10.52 2.69
CA HIS A 391 -5.50 9.31 2.07
C HIS A 391 -5.83 8.27 3.13
N GLY A 392 -6.97 7.57 2.99
CA GLY A 392 -7.38 6.49 3.89
C GLY A 392 -6.70 5.16 3.55
N GLY A 393 -6.62 4.84 2.27
CA GLY A 393 -6.07 3.60 1.73
C GLY A 393 -6.67 3.27 0.37
N THR A 394 -5.95 2.51 -0.43
CA THR A 394 -6.34 2.16 -1.82
C THR A 394 -7.44 1.10 -1.82
N ASP A 395 -7.29 0.05 -1.01
CA ASP A 395 -8.23 -1.08 -1.00
C ASP A 395 -9.55 -0.73 -0.33
N ILE A 396 -9.52 0.06 0.72
CA ILE A 396 -10.74 0.51 1.41
C ILE A 396 -11.45 1.65 0.68
N GLY A 397 -10.77 2.33 -0.24
CA GLY A 397 -11.32 3.46 -1.02
C GLY A 397 -12.72 3.22 -1.57
N PRO A 398 -12.99 2.09 -2.26
CA PRO A 398 -14.32 1.78 -2.80
C PRO A 398 -15.45 1.71 -1.76
N MET A 399 -15.17 1.44 -0.49
CA MET A 399 -16.18 1.45 0.58
C MET A 399 -16.68 2.87 0.91
N GLY A 400 -15.88 3.89 0.62
CA GLY A 400 -16.25 5.29 0.81
C GLY A 400 -17.50 5.71 0.04
N GLU A 401 -17.74 5.13 -1.13
CA GLU A 401 -18.97 5.37 -1.92
C GLU A 401 -20.24 4.94 -1.20
N ALA A 402 -20.15 3.98 -0.28
CA ALA A 402 -21.25 3.53 0.56
C ALA A 402 -21.37 4.30 1.89
N GLY A 403 -20.51 5.30 2.12
CA GLY A 403 -20.52 6.16 3.32
C GLY A 403 -19.68 5.61 4.48
N THR A 404 -18.82 4.63 4.26
CA THR A 404 -17.84 4.14 5.24
C THR A 404 -16.77 5.19 5.46
N LEU A 405 -16.43 5.53 6.71
CA LEU A 405 -15.31 6.42 7.02
C LEU A 405 -13.99 5.71 6.79
N LEU A 406 -13.07 6.35 6.06
CA LEU A 406 -11.80 5.77 5.68
C LEU A 406 -10.65 6.39 6.48
N PHE A 407 -9.80 5.53 7.01
CA PHE A 407 -8.63 5.89 7.81
C PHE A 407 -7.41 5.13 7.31
N GLY A 408 -6.23 5.74 7.40
CA GLY A 408 -4.95 5.10 7.08
C GLY A 408 -3.99 5.16 8.26
N LEU A 409 -3.28 4.07 8.55
CA LEU A 409 -2.14 4.12 9.45
C LEU A 409 -1.05 4.98 8.80
N ARG A 410 -0.47 5.91 9.55
CA ARG A 410 0.63 6.77 9.09
C ARG A 410 1.91 6.43 9.84
N PRO A 411 2.76 5.57 9.29
CA PRO A 411 4.10 5.37 9.83
C PRO A 411 5.05 6.49 9.40
N ASP A 412 6.27 6.46 9.89
CA ASP A 412 7.38 7.24 9.38
C ASP A 412 7.70 6.80 7.94
N SER A 413 7.43 7.64 6.97
CA SER A 413 7.54 7.32 5.54
C SER A 413 8.93 7.60 4.95
N GLN A 414 9.93 8.00 5.76
CA GLN A 414 11.22 8.47 5.23
C GLN A 414 12.01 7.39 4.49
N ARG A 415 11.81 6.11 4.86
CA ARG A 415 12.53 4.98 4.28
C ARG A 415 11.65 4.10 3.39
N TYR A 416 10.34 4.36 3.33
CA TYR A 416 9.43 3.49 2.58
C TYR A 416 9.77 3.47 1.09
N MET A 417 10.00 4.66 0.51
CA MET A 417 10.32 4.79 -0.92
C MET A 417 11.72 4.27 -1.30
N ASP A 418 12.56 3.89 -0.33
CA ASP A 418 13.83 3.22 -0.58
C ASP A 418 13.65 1.70 -0.81
N LEU A 419 12.51 1.14 -0.37
CA LEU A 419 12.21 -0.30 -0.42
C LEU A 419 11.07 -0.62 -1.37
N HIS A 420 10.08 0.25 -1.44
CA HIS A 420 8.84 0.11 -2.17
C HIS A 420 9.05 -0.34 -3.62
N HIS A 421 8.45 -1.47 -3.98
CA HIS A 421 8.50 -2.07 -5.32
C HIS A 421 9.88 -2.52 -5.80
N THR A 422 10.76 -2.93 -4.90
CA THR A 422 12.13 -3.37 -5.23
C THR A 422 12.48 -4.75 -4.70
N ALA A 423 13.58 -5.30 -5.23
CA ALA A 423 14.19 -6.50 -4.67
C ALA A 423 14.74 -6.30 -3.23
N ASN A 424 14.80 -5.06 -2.75
CA ASN A 424 15.27 -4.71 -1.41
C ASN A 424 14.15 -4.71 -0.35
N ASP A 425 12.87 -4.89 -0.75
CA ASP A 425 11.76 -5.07 0.18
C ASP A 425 11.75 -6.50 0.73
N THR A 426 12.55 -6.72 1.77
CA THR A 426 12.81 -8.02 2.38
C THR A 426 12.59 -7.98 3.89
N PHE A 427 12.31 -9.14 4.48
CA PHE A 427 12.01 -9.28 5.91
C PHE A 427 13.08 -8.68 6.84
N ASP A 428 14.36 -8.77 6.46
CA ASP A 428 15.47 -8.23 7.26
C ASP A 428 15.47 -6.69 7.37
N LYS A 429 14.68 -6.00 6.56
CA LYS A 429 14.47 -4.54 6.64
C LYS A 429 13.41 -4.17 7.67
N VAL A 430 12.59 -5.12 8.13
CA VAL A 430 11.50 -4.86 9.07
C VAL A 430 11.99 -4.92 10.51
N ASN A 431 11.74 -3.87 11.27
CA ASN A 431 12.03 -3.83 12.70
C ASN A 431 10.84 -4.39 13.49
N LYS A 432 11.06 -5.48 14.25
CA LYS A 432 10.02 -6.13 15.06
C LYS A 432 9.26 -5.15 15.96
N ARG A 433 9.97 -4.25 16.63
CA ARG A 433 9.35 -3.31 17.56
C ARG A 433 8.49 -2.29 16.83
N GLU A 434 8.97 -1.74 15.72
CA GLU A 434 8.21 -0.77 14.91
C GLU A 434 6.94 -1.40 14.35
N LEU A 435 7.02 -2.62 13.80
CA LEU A 435 5.89 -3.39 13.31
C LEU A 435 4.81 -3.60 14.38
N HIS A 436 5.21 -4.05 15.58
CA HIS A 436 4.30 -4.26 16.71
C HIS A 436 3.71 -2.94 17.23
N MET A 437 4.45 -1.83 17.19
CA MET A 437 3.91 -0.51 17.53
C MET A 437 2.81 -0.09 16.55
N GLY A 438 2.98 -0.33 15.25
CA GLY A 438 1.95 -0.09 14.23
C GLY A 438 0.68 -0.90 14.51
N ALA A 439 0.82 -2.20 14.73
CA ALA A 439 -0.30 -3.08 15.10
C ALA A 439 -1.00 -2.60 16.39
N SER A 440 -0.23 -2.14 17.39
CA SER A 440 -0.79 -1.60 18.64
C SER A 440 -1.66 -0.37 18.40
N VAL A 441 -1.20 0.56 17.55
CA VAL A 441 -1.96 1.76 17.20
C VAL A 441 -3.26 1.39 16.49
N MET A 442 -3.20 0.47 15.52
CA MET A 442 -4.39 -0.02 14.81
C MET A 442 -5.38 -0.68 15.77
N ALA A 443 -4.90 -1.55 16.66
CA ALA A 443 -5.75 -2.26 17.63
C ALA A 443 -6.42 -1.31 18.63
N MET A 444 -5.68 -0.33 19.16
CA MET A 444 -6.24 0.71 20.05
C MET A 444 -7.30 1.56 19.34
N TYR A 445 -7.06 1.91 18.07
CA TYR A 445 -8.00 2.71 17.30
C TYR A 445 -9.26 1.94 16.95
N CYS A 446 -9.14 0.70 16.49
CA CYS A 446 -10.27 -0.19 16.22
C CYS A 446 -11.08 -0.48 17.50
N TRP A 447 -10.42 -0.67 18.64
CA TRP A 447 -11.08 -0.78 19.93
C TRP A 447 -11.91 0.45 20.25
N TRP A 448 -11.32 1.65 20.13
CA TRP A 448 -12.01 2.90 20.40
C TRP A 448 -13.22 3.11 19.47
N LEU A 449 -13.04 2.86 18.17
CA LEU A 449 -14.15 2.89 17.20
C LEU A 449 -15.26 1.89 17.57
N SER A 450 -14.87 0.71 18.06
CA SER A 450 -15.82 -0.29 18.51
C SER A 450 -16.67 0.18 19.69
N GLU A 451 -16.06 0.86 20.65
CA GLU A 451 -16.75 1.35 21.85
C GLU A 451 -17.69 2.55 21.55
N TYR A 452 -17.23 3.50 20.75
CA TYR A 452 -17.91 4.80 20.60
C TYR A 452 -18.57 4.99 19.22
N GLY A 453 -18.20 4.21 18.22
CA GLY A 453 -18.62 4.42 16.85
C GLY A 453 -17.97 5.67 16.23
N VAL A 454 -18.56 6.12 15.13
CA VAL A 454 -18.13 7.30 14.37
C VAL A 454 -19.23 8.38 14.51
N LYS A 455 -19.24 9.15 15.57
CA LYS A 455 -20.20 10.24 15.79
C LYS A 455 -19.56 11.61 15.61
#